data_92f054ccb637121d1a2f7503df2fb4bc
#
_entry.id   92f054ccb637121d1a2f7503df2fb4bc
#
_cell.length_a   1.000
_cell.length_b   1.000
_cell.length_c   1.000
_cell.angle_alpha   90.00
_cell.angle_beta   90.00
_cell.angle_gamma   90.00
#
_symmetry.space_group_name_H-M   'P 1'
#
loop_
_entity.id
_entity.type
_entity.pdbx_description
1 polymer ?
#
loop_
_entity_poly.entity_id
_entity_poly.type
_entity_poly.pdbx_seq_one_letter_code
_entity_poly.pdbx_strand_id
1 'polypeptide(L)' 'MTDTCFRMKGTTLTSIVLEVIEFDPDRFESQLAQKVASAPQFFTRSSLILHLNTSLSATELELLVALCRKFELQP' A
#
# COMPACT_ATOMS: atom_id res chain seq x y z
N MET A 1 16.39 -12.34 -5.29
CA MET A 1 15.50 -12.23 -4.14
C MET A 1 14.84 -10.86 -4.09
N THR A 2 13.56 -10.82 -3.92
CA THR A 2 12.81 -9.56 -3.99
C THR A 2 12.61 -9.00 -2.59
N ASP A 3 13.16 -7.82 -2.35
CA ASP A 3 12.94 -7.11 -1.10
C ASP A 3 11.60 -6.38 -1.22
N THR A 4 10.57 -6.99 -0.70
CA THR A 4 9.22 -6.45 -0.79
C THR A 4 8.91 -5.60 0.43
N CYS A 5 8.51 -4.35 0.22
CA CYS A 5 8.13 -3.46 1.32
C CYS A 5 6.74 -3.76 1.85
N PHE A 6 5.90 -4.38 1.03
CA PHE A 6 4.53 -4.67 1.43
C PHE A 6 4.01 -5.88 0.68
N ARG A 7 2.90 -6.41 1.18
CA ARG A 7 2.13 -7.45 0.50
C ARG A 7 0.71 -6.96 0.33
N MET A 8 0.10 -7.31 -0.79
CA MET A 8 -1.30 -7.02 -1.04
C MET A 8 -2.08 -8.29 -1.16
N LYS A 9 -3.30 -8.29 -0.61
CA LYS A 9 -4.16 -9.44 -0.63
C LYS A 9 -5.61 -8.98 -0.75
N GLY A 10 -6.33 -9.51 -1.72
CA GLY A 10 -7.76 -9.31 -1.80
C GLY A 10 -8.45 -10.24 -0.82
N THR A 11 -9.29 -9.69 0.07
CA THR A 11 -9.99 -10.48 1.07
C THR A 11 -11.45 -10.66 0.73
N THR A 12 -12.04 -9.65 0.13
CA THR A 12 -13.43 -9.67 -0.33
C THR A 12 -13.49 -8.99 -1.68
N LEU A 13 -14.67 -8.86 -2.24
CA LEU A 13 -14.86 -8.24 -3.55
C LEU A 13 -14.44 -6.77 -3.59
N THR A 14 -14.45 -6.10 -2.43
CA THR A 14 -14.22 -4.66 -2.39
C THR A 14 -13.13 -4.24 -1.41
N SER A 15 -12.39 -5.17 -0.85
CA SER A 15 -11.36 -4.86 0.14
C SER A 15 -10.02 -5.43 -0.24
N ILE A 16 -8.97 -4.64 0.00
CA ILE A 16 -7.59 -5.03 -0.21
C ILE A 16 -6.85 -4.82 1.10
N VAL A 17 -6.14 -5.85 1.55
CA VAL A 17 -5.26 -5.71 2.71
C VAL A 17 -3.85 -5.40 2.21
N LEU A 18 -3.32 -4.27 2.65
CA LEU A 18 -1.93 -3.90 2.39
C LEU A 18 -1.13 -4.12 3.67
N GLU A 19 -0.32 -5.17 3.67
CA GLU A 19 0.54 -5.47 4.81
C GLU A 19 1.87 -4.79 4.61
N VAL A 20 2.19 -3.83 5.47
CA VAL A 20 3.46 -3.11 5.41
C VAL A 20 4.49 -3.88 6.21
N ILE A 21 5.51 -4.37 5.52
CA ILE A 21 6.58 -5.18 6.12
C ILE A 21 7.76 -4.30 6.51
N GLU A 22 8.15 -3.42 5.62
CA GLU A 22 9.25 -2.50 5.83
C GLU A 22 8.91 -1.19 5.13
N PHE A 23 9.05 -0.06 5.82
CA PHE A 23 8.71 1.22 5.22
C PHE A 23 9.96 1.98 4.81
N ASP A 24 10.24 1.93 3.52
CA ASP A 24 11.24 2.75 2.84
C ASP A 24 10.44 3.59 1.84
N PRO A 25 10.29 4.91 2.06
CA PRO A 25 9.39 5.71 1.22
C PRO A 25 9.67 5.62 -0.27
N ASP A 26 10.93 5.66 -0.68
CA ASP A 26 11.28 5.62 -2.10
C ASP A 26 10.92 4.27 -2.73
N ARG A 27 11.31 3.18 -2.05
CA ARG A 27 11.03 1.84 -2.55
C ARG A 27 9.54 1.53 -2.46
N PHE A 28 8.90 1.95 -1.38
CA PHE A 28 7.47 1.74 -1.19
C PHE A 28 6.69 2.42 -2.31
N GLU A 29 7.01 3.67 -2.61
CA GLU A 29 6.34 4.41 -3.67
C GLU A 29 6.54 3.73 -5.03
N SER A 30 7.75 3.32 -5.34
CA SER A 30 8.06 2.66 -6.60
C SER A 30 7.31 1.34 -6.74
N GLN A 31 7.31 0.52 -5.70
CA GLN A 31 6.62 -0.76 -5.73
C GLN A 31 5.10 -0.58 -5.80
N LEU A 32 4.57 0.40 -5.09
CA LEU A 32 3.15 0.69 -5.11
C LEU A 32 2.70 1.18 -6.49
N ALA A 33 3.51 2.05 -7.09
CA ALA A 33 3.22 2.55 -8.44
C ALA A 33 3.14 1.40 -9.45
N GLN A 34 4.09 0.46 -9.37
CA GLN A 34 4.08 -0.70 -10.27
C GLN A 34 2.85 -1.56 -10.05
N LYS A 35 2.47 -1.75 -8.80
CA LYS A 35 1.32 -2.59 -8.46
C LYS A 35 0.02 -1.97 -8.97
N VAL A 36 -0.16 -0.69 -8.74
CA VAL A 36 -1.36 0.03 -9.20
C VAL A 36 -1.41 0.05 -10.72
N ALA A 37 -0.28 0.29 -11.38
CA ALA A 37 -0.21 0.33 -12.83
C ALA A 37 -0.54 -1.03 -13.46
N SER A 38 -0.24 -2.13 -12.77
CA SER A 38 -0.50 -3.47 -13.31
C SER A 38 -1.98 -3.84 -13.28
N ALA A 39 -2.76 -3.22 -12.40
CA ALA A 39 -4.18 -3.53 -12.28
C ALA A 39 -4.97 -2.32 -11.77
N PRO A 40 -5.02 -1.23 -12.55
CA PRO A 40 -5.66 0.00 -12.08
C PRO A 40 -7.14 -0.17 -11.74
N GLN A 41 -7.84 -1.03 -12.47
CA GLN A 41 -9.27 -1.26 -12.24
C GLN A 41 -9.53 -1.92 -10.91
N PHE A 42 -8.59 -2.73 -10.45
CA PHE A 42 -8.71 -3.46 -9.20
C PHE A 42 -8.72 -2.50 -8.00
N PHE A 43 -8.01 -1.39 -8.12
CA PHE A 43 -7.86 -0.45 -7.02
C PHE A 43 -8.91 0.66 -7.01
N THR A 44 -9.59 0.90 -8.12
CA THR A 44 -10.50 2.03 -8.28
C THR A 44 -11.68 2.00 -7.33
N ARG A 45 -12.20 0.82 -6.99
CA ARG A 45 -13.41 0.67 -6.18
C ARG A 45 -13.17 -0.08 -4.88
N SER A 46 -11.93 -0.29 -4.52
CA SER A 46 -11.61 -1.11 -3.35
C SER A 46 -11.24 -0.24 -2.17
N SER A 47 -11.69 -0.65 -0.99
CA SER A 47 -11.23 -0.06 0.25
C SER A 47 -9.88 -0.68 0.62
N LEU A 48 -8.99 0.14 1.14
CA LEU A 48 -7.67 -0.32 1.52
C LEU A 48 -7.60 -0.47 3.04
N ILE A 49 -7.22 -1.64 3.48
CA ILE A 49 -6.98 -1.92 4.89
C ILE A 49 -5.48 -1.99 5.11
N LEU A 50 -4.97 -1.12 5.97
CA LEU A 50 -3.54 -1.11 6.26
C LEU A 50 -3.25 -2.02 7.45
N HIS A 51 -2.38 -2.99 7.23
CA HIS A 51 -1.90 -3.87 8.28
C HIS A 51 -0.41 -3.60 8.47
N LEU A 52 -0.04 -3.04 9.61
CA LEU A 52 1.34 -2.66 9.89
C LEU A 52 2.04 -3.78 10.63
N ASN A 53 3.01 -4.39 9.96
CA ASN A 53 3.86 -5.42 10.54
C ASN A 53 5.20 -4.85 10.98
N THR A 54 5.28 -3.55 11.07
CA THR A 54 6.48 -2.85 11.52
C THR A 54 6.04 -1.61 12.28
N SER A 55 6.89 -1.15 13.19
CA SER A 55 6.60 0.06 13.95
C SER A 55 6.90 1.29 13.10
N LEU A 56 5.92 2.17 13.00
CA LEU A 56 6.09 3.42 12.26
C LEU A 56 5.89 4.60 13.21
N SER A 57 6.70 5.64 13.03
CA SER A 57 6.48 6.91 13.71
C SER A 57 5.26 7.60 13.11
N ALA A 58 4.76 8.63 13.81
CA ALA A 58 3.63 9.40 13.31
C ALA A 58 3.93 10.01 11.94
N THR A 59 5.15 10.51 11.76
CA THR A 59 5.59 11.08 10.48
C THR A 59 5.60 10.04 9.37
N GLU A 60 6.10 8.85 9.66
CA GLU A 60 6.14 7.77 8.68
C GLU A 60 4.73 7.33 8.31
N LEU A 61 3.84 7.25 9.29
CA LEU A 61 2.45 6.86 9.04
C LEU A 61 1.75 7.90 8.17
N GLU A 62 1.98 9.18 8.43
CA GLU A 62 1.42 10.25 7.60
C GLU A 62 1.92 10.15 6.16
N LEU A 63 3.21 9.88 5.99
CA LEU A 63 3.78 9.71 4.66
C LEU A 63 3.20 8.51 3.95
N LEU A 64 3.01 7.41 4.66
CA LEU A 64 2.39 6.21 4.10
C LEU A 64 0.97 6.51 3.60
N VAL A 65 0.17 7.19 4.41
CA VAL A 65 -1.18 7.56 4.03
C VAL A 65 -1.17 8.51 2.83
N ALA A 66 -0.23 9.46 2.81
CA ALA A 66 -0.10 10.40 1.70
C ALA A 66 0.25 9.67 0.39
N LEU A 67 1.14 8.68 0.47
CA LEU A 67 1.49 7.87 -0.71
C LEU A 67 0.30 7.07 -1.21
N CYS A 68 -0.49 6.51 -0.30
CA CYS A 68 -1.70 5.80 -0.69
C CYS A 68 -2.68 6.73 -1.41
N ARG A 69 -2.87 7.93 -0.90
CA ARG A 69 -3.76 8.90 -1.53
C ARG A 69 -3.25 9.37 -2.88
N LYS A 70 -1.93 9.46 -3.03
CA LYS A 70 -1.32 9.84 -4.30
C LYS A 70 -1.73 8.90 -5.42
N PHE A 71 -1.93 7.63 -5.12
CA PHE A 71 -2.36 6.63 -6.09
C PHE A 71 -3.85 6.37 -6.02
N GLU A 72 -4.61 7.27 -5.40
CA GLU A 72 -6.06 7.20 -5.29
C GLU A 72 -6.57 5.99 -4.50
N LEU A 73 -5.74 5.48 -3.62
CA LEU A 73 -6.15 4.43 -2.69
C LEU A 73 -6.80 5.08 -1.47
N GLN A 74 -7.83 4.45 -0.94
CA GLN A 74 -8.56 4.96 0.22
C GLN A 74 -8.35 4.04 1.41
N PRO A 75 -7.36 4.35 2.24
CA PRO A 75 -7.11 3.54 3.43
C PRO A 75 -8.16 3.74 4.50
#